data_6195dc62952f411342159122e22b46ea
#
_entry.id   6195dc62952f411342159122e22b46ea
#
_cell.length_a   1.000
_cell.length_b   1.000
_cell.length_c   1.000
_cell.angle_alpha   90.00
_cell.angle_beta   90.00
_cell.angle_gamma   90.00
#
_symmetry.space_group_name_H-M   'P 1'
#
loop_
_entity.id
_entity.type
_entity.pdbx_description
1 polymer ?
#
loop_
_entity_poly.entity_id
_entity_poly.type
_entity_poly.pdbx_seq_one_letter_code
_entity_poly.pdbx_strand_id
1 'polypeptide(L)'
;IILEAKDISKSFGDKHVLDSVNIDIERGEKIAFVGQNGQGKSTLAKILVGELESKGKVRLGHNVQIGYFAQNQSTYLDGKKTVLESAQDSATPENRIKVRDLLGAFLFPGDAVDKKVHVLSGGERNRLALCKLLLQPFNVLVMDEPTNHLDISSKNVLKEALKKFKGTLILVSHDRDFVQGLCEKVISFKQREVKTFLGDINAYLEDQKFSSIKELEKKSKDQIKKPIKEKENSYERQKEIRGAQQKISKLE
;
A
#
# COMPACT_ATOMS: atom_id res chain seq x y z
N ILE A 1 13.70 -16.20 -4.23
CA ILE A 1 13.39 -14.92 -3.52
C ILE A 1 14.18 -13.83 -4.26
N ILE A 2 13.49 -12.73 -4.63
CA ILE A 2 14.12 -11.54 -5.22
C ILE A 2 14.42 -10.48 -4.16
N LEU A 3 13.60 -10.44 -3.10
CA LEU A 3 13.75 -9.53 -1.97
C LEU A 3 13.29 -10.21 -0.69
N GLU A 4 14.14 -10.19 0.34
CA GLU A 4 13.86 -10.70 1.67
C GLU A 4 14.00 -9.55 2.67
N ALA A 5 12.98 -9.33 3.50
CA ALA A 5 13.00 -8.38 4.60
C ALA A 5 12.76 -9.12 5.91
N LYS A 6 13.70 -9.03 6.87
CA LYS A 6 13.65 -9.73 8.17
C LYS A 6 13.74 -8.75 9.33
N ASP A 7 12.80 -8.88 10.26
CA ASP A 7 12.71 -8.14 11.53
C ASP A 7 12.74 -6.62 11.34
N ILE A 8 12.10 -6.14 10.26
CA ILE A 8 12.09 -4.72 9.92
C ILE A 8 11.25 -3.95 10.93
N SER A 9 11.90 -3.05 11.64
CA SER A 9 11.24 -2.14 12.59
C SER A 9 11.68 -0.70 12.33
N LYS A 10 10.72 0.24 12.40
CA LYS A 10 10.98 1.66 12.18
C LYS A 10 10.13 2.53 13.09
N SER A 11 10.79 3.53 13.68
CA SER A 11 10.17 4.58 14.47
C SER A 11 10.60 5.95 13.96
N PHE A 12 9.75 6.95 14.14
CA PHE A 12 10.04 8.36 13.90
C PHE A 12 9.76 9.11 15.22
N GLY A 13 10.84 9.44 15.97
CA GLY A 13 10.72 9.88 17.34
C GLY A 13 9.98 8.81 18.18
N ASP A 14 8.96 9.21 18.92
CA ASP A 14 8.14 8.30 19.75
C ASP A 14 7.11 7.48 18.96
N LYS A 15 6.93 7.79 17.67
CA LYS A 15 5.95 7.09 16.83
C LYS A 15 6.54 5.82 16.22
N HIS A 16 6.16 4.66 16.75
CA HIS A 16 6.43 3.36 16.13
C HIS A 16 5.54 3.15 14.91
N VAL A 17 6.13 2.85 13.76
CA VAL A 17 5.42 2.70 12.48
C VAL A 17 5.42 1.26 11.98
N LEU A 18 6.56 0.57 12.08
CA LEU A 18 6.72 -0.84 11.72
C LEU A 18 7.34 -1.59 12.90
N ASP A 19 6.87 -2.81 13.15
CA ASP A 19 7.33 -3.65 14.24
C ASP A 19 7.57 -5.09 13.76
N SER A 20 8.84 -5.49 13.74
CA SER A 20 9.33 -6.85 13.40
C SER A 20 8.72 -7.46 12.14
N VAL A 21 8.62 -6.66 11.07
CA VAL A 21 8.01 -7.06 9.81
C VAL A 21 8.90 -8.03 9.06
N ASN A 22 8.32 -9.17 8.65
CA ASN A 22 8.99 -10.21 7.86
C ASN A 22 8.22 -10.42 6.55
N ILE A 23 8.92 -10.26 5.41
CA ILE A 23 8.33 -10.38 4.08
C ILE A 23 9.34 -11.03 3.13
N ASP A 24 8.88 -12.05 2.42
CA ASP A 24 9.59 -12.67 1.32
C ASP A 24 8.84 -12.41 0.01
N ILE A 25 9.58 -11.93 -1.00
CA ILE A 25 9.05 -11.60 -2.32
C ILE A 25 9.78 -12.45 -3.37
N GLU A 26 9.01 -13.13 -4.19
CA GLU A 26 9.54 -13.96 -5.27
C GLU A 26 9.61 -13.19 -6.60
N ARG A 27 10.41 -13.72 -7.54
CA ARG A 27 10.50 -13.13 -8.88
C ARG A 27 9.17 -13.23 -9.62
N GLY A 28 8.76 -12.12 -10.24
CA GLY A 28 7.54 -12.05 -11.03
C GLY A 28 6.27 -11.83 -10.20
N GLU A 29 6.34 -11.85 -8.87
CA GLU A 29 5.17 -11.53 -8.04
C GLU A 29 4.71 -10.09 -8.24
N LYS A 30 3.40 -9.89 -8.26
CA LYS A 30 2.76 -8.58 -8.27
C LYS A 30 1.98 -8.40 -6.97
N ILE A 31 2.45 -7.50 -6.14
CA ILE A 31 2.05 -7.37 -4.74
C ILE A 31 1.43 -6.00 -4.51
N ALA A 32 0.28 -5.94 -3.84
CA ALA A 32 -0.33 -4.70 -3.39
C ALA A 32 -0.10 -4.49 -1.89
N PHE A 33 0.37 -3.31 -1.50
CA PHE A 33 0.39 -2.84 -0.12
C PHE A 33 -0.90 -2.08 0.16
N VAL A 34 -1.70 -2.58 1.10
CA VAL A 34 -3.01 -2.02 1.45
C VAL A 34 -3.11 -1.69 2.94
N GLY A 35 -3.88 -0.69 3.28
CA GLY A 35 -4.09 -0.24 4.66
C GLY A 35 -4.38 1.25 4.72
N GLN A 36 -4.82 1.75 5.87
CA GLN A 36 -5.09 3.17 6.07
C GLN A 36 -3.84 4.04 5.93
N ASN A 37 -4.04 5.35 5.76
CA ASN A 37 -2.92 6.31 5.72
C ASN A 37 -2.16 6.30 7.06
N GLY A 38 -0.83 6.42 6.98
CA GLY A 38 0.03 6.45 8.15
C GLY A 38 0.33 5.09 8.79
N GLN A 39 -0.11 3.97 8.18
CA GLN A 39 0.14 2.60 8.68
C GLN A 39 1.50 2.01 8.25
N GLY A 40 2.36 2.79 7.57
CA GLY A 40 3.72 2.36 7.26
C GLY A 40 3.95 1.80 5.86
N LYS A 41 2.96 1.82 4.94
CA LYS A 41 3.10 1.33 3.56
C LYS A 41 4.28 1.96 2.81
N SER A 42 4.27 3.30 2.67
CA SER A 42 5.35 4.05 2.02
C SER A 42 6.67 3.97 2.80
N THR A 43 6.60 3.85 4.13
CA THR A 43 7.80 3.65 4.97
C THR A 43 8.47 2.33 4.62
N LEU A 44 7.70 1.24 4.54
CA LEU A 44 8.25 -0.06 4.15
C LEU A 44 8.76 -0.04 2.71
N ALA A 45 8.00 0.54 1.76
CA ALA A 45 8.45 0.67 0.37
C ALA A 45 9.82 1.36 0.28
N LYS A 46 10.04 2.48 0.99
CA LYS A 46 11.32 3.20 1.06
C LYS A 46 12.43 2.38 1.70
N ILE A 47 12.14 1.57 2.72
CA ILE A 47 13.12 0.67 3.35
C ILE A 47 13.54 -0.41 2.35
N LEU A 48 12.58 -1.02 1.63
CA LEU A 48 12.86 -2.08 0.66
C LEU A 48 13.73 -1.61 -0.51
N VAL A 49 13.62 -0.34 -0.91
CA VAL A 49 14.45 0.25 -1.96
C VAL A 49 15.77 0.86 -1.44
N GLY A 50 16.00 0.86 -0.13
CA GLY A 50 17.21 1.41 0.48
C GLY A 50 17.23 2.94 0.66
N GLU A 51 16.09 3.62 0.47
CA GLU A 51 15.98 5.08 0.70
C GLU A 51 15.80 5.45 2.19
N LEU A 52 15.45 4.48 3.02
CA LEU A 52 15.19 4.71 4.43
C LEU A 52 15.80 3.61 5.29
N GLU A 53 16.61 3.99 6.26
CA GLU A 53 17.19 3.06 7.22
C GLU A 53 16.16 2.53 8.23
N SER A 54 16.33 1.28 8.62
CA SER A 54 15.51 0.59 9.63
C SER A 54 16.34 -0.34 10.50
N LYS A 55 15.76 -0.82 11.59
CA LYS A 55 16.26 -2.03 12.26
C LYS A 55 15.88 -3.24 11.41
N GLY A 56 16.60 -4.34 11.55
CA GLY A 56 16.40 -5.55 10.76
C GLY A 56 17.32 -5.59 9.53
N LYS A 57 17.02 -6.45 8.58
CA LYS A 57 17.84 -6.66 7.38
C LYS A 57 16.98 -6.78 6.13
N VAL A 58 17.36 -6.04 5.09
CA VAL A 58 16.83 -6.23 3.73
C VAL A 58 17.93 -6.88 2.89
N ARG A 59 17.60 -7.96 2.20
CA ARG A 59 18.49 -8.66 1.27
C ARG A 59 17.87 -8.67 -0.11
N LEU A 60 18.64 -8.23 -1.09
CA LEU A 60 18.28 -8.34 -2.50
C LEU A 60 18.87 -9.61 -3.08
N GLY A 61 18.11 -10.28 -3.93
CA GLY A 61 18.57 -11.43 -4.69
C GLY A 61 19.61 -11.05 -5.74
N HIS A 62 20.06 -12.04 -6.52
CA HIS A 62 21.04 -11.81 -7.58
C HIS A 62 20.43 -11.01 -8.75
N ASN A 63 21.21 -10.13 -9.36
CA ASN A 63 20.82 -9.31 -10.51
C ASN A 63 19.52 -8.52 -10.32
N VAL A 64 19.32 -7.89 -9.15
CA VAL A 64 18.18 -7.04 -8.87
C VAL A 64 18.48 -5.61 -9.29
N GLN A 65 17.62 -5.07 -10.17
CA GLN A 65 17.60 -3.65 -10.55
C GLN A 65 16.24 -3.08 -10.17
N ILE A 66 16.24 -2.23 -9.14
CA ILE A 66 15.02 -1.66 -8.59
C ILE A 66 14.74 -0.30 -9.23
N GLY A 67 13.54 -0.14 -9.80
CA GLY A 67 12.96 1.15 -10.12
C GLY A 67 12.00 1.56 -9.01
N TYR A 68 12.13 2.77 -8.51
CA TYR A 68 11.23 3.31 -7.51
C TYR A 68 10.51 4.54 -8.03
N PHE A 69 9.19 4.54 -7.93
CA PHE A 69 8.35 5.68 -8.21
C PHE A 69 7.81 6.25 -6.91
N ALA A 70 8.44 7.32 -6.44
CA ALA A 70 8.04 8.04 -5.23
C ALA A 70 6.92 9.05 -5.53
N GLN A 71 6.15 9.40 -4.53
CA GLN A 71 5.03 10.35 -4.62
C GLN A 71 5.40 11.72 -5.22
N ASN A 72 6.67 12.14 -5.18
CA ASN A 72 7.15 13.45 -5.67
C ASN A 72 8.21 13.35 -6.78
N GLN A 73 8.26 12.26 -7.54
CA GLN A 73 9.33 12.01 -8.51
C GLN A 73 9.31 12.99 -9.70
N SER A 74 8.18 13.63 -9.98
CA SER A 74 8.06 14.66 -11.00
C SER A 74 8.91 15.93 -10.75
N THR A 75 9.43 16.13 -9.54
CA THR A 75 10.28 17.27 -9.19
C THR A 75 11.73 17.12 -9.68
N TYR A 76 12.17 15.91 -10.01
CA TYR A 76 13.55 15.63 -10.44
C TYR A 76 13.74 15.65 -11.96
N LEU A 77 12.74 16.12 -12.72
CA LEU A 77 12.85 16.26 -14.16
C LEU A 77 13.66 17.51 -14.54
N ASP A 78 14.58 17.37 -15.53
CA ASP A 78 15.32 18.50 -16.05
C ASP A 78 14.41 19.41 -16.88
N GLY A 79 14.09 20.58 -16.35
CA GLY A 79 13.22 21.56 -16.99
C GLY A 79 13.72 22.09 -18.33
N LYS A 80 15.02 22.00 -18.62
CA LYS A 80 15.63 22.52 -19.86
C LYS A 80 15.43 21.60 -21.06
N LYS A 81 15.20 20.30 -20.83
CA LYS A 81 14.98 19.30 -21.88
C LYS A 81 13.56 19.36 -22.42
N THR A 82 13.36 18.87 -23.62
CA THR A 82 12.03 18.55 -24.14
C THR A 82 11.51 17.26 -23.51
N VAL A 83 10.19 17.04 -23.63
CA VAL A 83 9.57 15.77 -23.22
C VAL A 83 10.25 14.58 -23.89
N LEU A 84 10.51 14.69 -25.22
CA LEU A 84 11.17 13.65 -26.00
C LEU A 84 12.61 13.41 -25.54
N GLU A 85 13.42 14.47 -25.43
CA GLU A 85 14.80 14.36 -24.94
C GLU A 85 14.84 13.71 -23.56
N SER A 86 13.97 14.16 -22.64
CA SER A 86 13.89 13.61 -21.28
C SER A 86 13.53 12.13 -21.25
N ALA A 87 12.63 11.67 -22.10
CA ALA A 87 12.25 10.26 -22.20
C ALA A 87 13.36 9.42 -22.86
N GLN A 88 14.01 9.93 -23.92
CA GLN A 88 15.09 9.26 -24.61
C GLN A 88 16.31 8.99 -23.73
N ASP A 89 16.61 9.88 -22.79
CA ASP A 89 17.70 9.68 -21.82
C ASP A 89 17.52 8.44 -20.94
N SER A 90 16.27 8.03 -20.74
CA SER A 90 15.94 6.88 -19.89
C SER A 90 15.75 5.59 -20.70
N ALA A 91 15.74 5.69 -22.03
CA ALA A 91 15.50 4.56 -22.89
C ALA A 91 16.77 3.75 -23.12
N THR A 92 16.65 2.42 -23.09
CA THR A 92 17.71 1.53 -23.59
C THR A 92 17.74 1.55 -25.13
N PRO A 93 18.83 1.11 -25.77
CA PRO A 93 18.88 1.00 -27.23
C PRO A 93 17.68 0.23 -27.83
N GLU A 94 17.22 -0.82 -27.14
CA GLU A 94 16.11 -1.68 -27.57
C GLU A 94 14.76 -0.98 -27.46
N ASN A 95 14.61 -0.06 -26.49
CA ASN A 95 13.35 0.64 -26.23
C ASN A 95 13.24 1.98 -26.97
N ARG A 96 14.33 2.49 -27.55
CA ARG A 96 14.39 3.83 -28.14
C ARG A 96 13.37 4.07 -29.25
N ILE A 97 13.06 3.04 -30.02
CA ILE A 97 12.03 3.09 -31.08
C ILE A 97 10.64 3.28 -30.50
N LYS A 98 10.37 2.74 -29.30
CA LYS A 98 9.06 2.77 -28.64
C LYS A 98 8.79 4.04 -27.83
N VAL A 99 9.76 4.95 -27.71
CA VAL A 99 9.62 6.15 -26.85
C VAL A 99 8.46 7.00 -27.29
N ARG A 100 8.31 7.31 -28.60
CA ARG A 100 7.20 8.15 -29.10
C ARG A 100 5.84 7.47 -28.91
N ASP A 101 5.74 6.17 -29.11
CA ASP A 101 4.49 5.42 -28.92
C ASP A 101 4.07 5.44 -27.45
N LEU A 102 5.03 5.25 -26.53
CA LEU A 102 4.78 5.31 -25.10
C LEU A 102 4.38 6.74 -24.66
N LEU A 103 5.07 7.77 -25.14
CA LEU A 103 4.71 9.15 -24.88
C LEU A 103 3.32 9.49 -25.41
N GLY A 104 2.99 9.06 -26.64
CA GLY A 104 1.65 9.22 -27.21
C GLY A 104 0.57 8.55 -26.35
N ALA A 105 0.82 7.32 -25.88
CA ALA A 105 -0.09 6.61 -24.97
C ALA A 105 -0.31 7.37 -23.66
N PHE A 106 0.74 8.03 -23.13
CA PHE A 106 0.64 8.90 -21.94
C PHE A 106 0.25 10.36 -22.26
N LEU A 107 -0.48 10.59 -23.33
CA LEU A 107 -1.07 11.87 -23.72
C LEU A 107 -0.06 12.97 -24.03
N PHE A 108 1.05 12.62 -24.70
CA PHE A 108 1.97 13.53 -25.36
C PHE A 108 1.95 13.30 -26.87
N PRO A 109 0.83 13.59 -27.57
CA PRO A 109 0.74 13.35 -29.01
C PRO A 109 1.42 14.45 -29.82
N GLY A 110 1.86 14.12 -31.05
CA GLY A 110 2.37 15.08 -32.03
C GLY A 110 3.44 16.00 -31.45
N ASP A 111 3.23 17.31 -31.60
CA ASP A 111 4.16 18.37 -31.16
C ASP A 111 4.27 18.53 -29.63
N ALA A 112 3.41 17.87 -28.87
CA ALA A 112 3.49 17.92 -27.41
C ALA A 112 4.81 17.35 -26.87
N VAL A 113 5.48 16.47 -27.62
CA VAL A 113 6.78 15.89 -27.24
C VAL A 113 7.93 16.91 -27.33
N ASP A 114 7.76 18.01 -28.08
CA ASP A 114 8.77 19.06 -28.26
C ASP A 114 8.64 20.17 -27.20
N LYS A 115 7.58 20.15 -26.37
CA LYS A 115 7.44 21.06 -25.24
C LYS A 115 8.59 20.87 -24.24
N LYS A 116 9.07 21.99 -23.68
CA LYS A 116 10.05 21.93 -22.58
C LYS A 116 9.40 21.45 -21.28
N VAL A 117 10.13 20.68 -20.50
CA VAL A 117 9.61 20.08 -19.25
C VAL A 117 9.18 21.15 -18.24
N HIS A 118 9.83 22.32 -18.21
CA HIS A 118 9.47 23.40 -17.28
C HIS A 118 8.09 24.00 -17.52
N VAL A 119 7.53 23.92 -18.75
CA VAL A 119 6.19 24.43 -19.07
C VAL A 119 5.07 23.42 -18.81
N LEU A 120 5.42 22.19 -18.46
CA LEU A 120 4.44 21.12 -18.18
C LEU A 120 3.69 21.39 -16.87
N SER A 121 2.41 21.04 -16.84
CA SER A 121 1.62 20.96 -15.61
C SER A 121 2.15 19.86 -14.68
N GLY A 122 1.73 19.86 -13.41
CA GLY A 122 2.10 18.80 -12.47
C GLY A 122 1.71 17.41 -12.93
N GLY A 123 0.51 17.24 -13.49
CA GLY A 123 0.03 15.99 -14.05
C GLY A 123 0.85 15.53 -15.28
N GLU A 124 1.19 16.45 -16.19
CA GLU A 124 2.05 16.14 -17.34
C GLU A 124 3.44 15.70 -16.88
N ARG A 125 4.05 16.39 -15.90
CA ARG A 125 5.33 15.98 -15.33
C ARG A 125 5.27 14.60 -14.72
N ASN A 126 4.18 14.26 -14.02
CA ASN A 126 3.99 12.94 -13.42
C ASN A 126 3.90 11.84 -14.50
N ARG A 127 3.13 12.08 -15.58
CA ARG A 127 3.06 11.16 -16.73
C ARG A 127 4.42 10.96 -17.40
N LEU A 128 5.19 12.04 -17.58
CA LEU A 128 6.55 11.94 -18.13
C LEU A 128 7.48 11.13 -17.24
N ALA A 129 7.42 11.33 -15.91
CA ALA A 129 8.21 10.55 -14.96
C ALA A 129 7.88 9.06 -15.01
N LEU A 130 6.60 8.70 -15.17
CA LEU A 130 6.17 7.31 -15.37
C LEU A 130 6.68 6.72 -16.69
N CYS A 131 6.61 7.47 -17.79
CA CYS A 131 7.19 7.05 -19.07
C CYS A 131 8.69 6.75 -18.93
N LYS A 132 9.43 7.64 -18.29
CA LYS A 132 10.88 7.47 -18.05
C LYS A 132 11.17 6.21 -17.23
N LEU A 133 10.38 5.92 -16.20
CA LEU A 133 10.54 4.73 -15.38
C LEU A 133 10.31 3.45 -16.21
N LEU A 134 9.25 3.42 -17.02
CA LEU A 134 8.89 2.25 -17.84
C LEU A 134 9.88 1.99 -19.00
N LEU A 135 10.69 2.97 -19.38
CA LEU A 135 11.73 2.83 -20.41
C LEU A 135 13.04 2.22 -19.88
N GLN A 136 13.21 2.15 -18.56
CA GLN A 136 14.43 1.63 -17.94
C GLN A 136 14.36 0.11 -17.74
N PRO A 137 15.50 -0.59 -17.72
CA PRO A 137 15.55 -2.06 -17.67
C PRO A 137 15.42 -2.61 -16.24
N PHE A 138 14.48 -2.09 -15.45
CA PHE A 138 14.21 -2.60 -14.11
C PHE A 138 13.57 -3.98 -14.15
N ASN A 139 13.94 -4.83 -13.20
CA ASN A 139 13.27 -6.12 -12.97
C ASN A 139 12.48 -6.19 -11.66
N VAL A 140 12.58 -5.14 -10.84
CA VAL A 140 11.71 -4.87 -9.70
C VAL A 140 11.22 -3.44 -9.81
N LEU A 141 9.91 -3.24 -9.78
CA LEU A 141 9.29 -1.91 -9.69
C LEU A 141 8.59 -1.75 -8.35
N VAL A 142 8.92 -0.70 -7.64
CA VAL A 142 8.23 -0.27 -6.43
C VAL A 142 7.55 1.06 -6.75
N MET A 143 6.23 1.12 -6.60
CA MET A 143 5.44 2.29 -6.97
C MET A 143 4.60 2.75 -5.78
N ASP A 144 4.81 3.99 -5.34
CA ASP A 144 4.08 4.59 -4.21
C ASP A 144 3.07 5.61 -4.73
N GLU A 145 1.77 5.23 -4.69
CA GLU A 145 0.62 6.02 -5.16
C GLU A 145 0.80 6.54 -6.61
N PRO A 146 1.10 5.69 -7.61
CA PRO A 146 1.41 6.14 -8.96
C PRO A 146 0.21 6.72 -9.70
N THR A 147 -1.01 6.46 -9.22
CA THR A 147 -2.25 6.95 -9.82
C THR A 147 -2.63 8.37 -9.40
N ASN A 148 -1.95 8.94 -8.41
CA ASN A 148 -2.20 10.30 -7.97
C ASN A 148 -1.96 11.30 -9.10
N HIS A 149 -2.93 12.17 -9.31
CA HIS A 149 -2.93 13.18 -10.38
C HIS A 149 -2.95 12.64 -11.82
N LEU A 150 -3.29 11.35 -12.02
CA LEU A 150 -3.54 10.78 -13.33
C LEU A 150 -5.04 10.85 -13.67
N ASP A 151 -5.34 11.20 -14.92
CA ASP A 151 -6.66 11.00 -15.50
C ASP A 151 -6.93 9.51 -15.79
N ILE A 152 -8.19 9.17 -16.06
CA ILE A 152 -8.63 7.78 -16.25
C ILE A 152 -7.87 7.11 -17.42
N SER A 153 -7.63 7.85 -18.51
CA SER A 153 -6.92 7.32 -19.68
C SER A 153 -5.49 6.94 -19.33
N SER A 154 -4.75 7.85 -18.67
CA SER A 154 -3.37 7.61 -18.21
C SER A 154 -3.28 6.46 -17.20
N LYS A 155 -4.26 6.33 -16.29
CA LYS A 155 -4.35 5.19 -15.36
C LYS A 155 -4.48 3.86 -16.11
N ASN A 156 -5.34 3.81 -17.13
CA ASN A 156 -5.53 2.60 -17.93
C ASN A 156 -4.25 2.22 -18.69
N VAL A 157 -3.58 3.20 -19.29
CA VAL A 157 -2.31 2.97 -19.99
C VAL A 157 -1.24 2.43 -19.02
N LEU A 158 -1.11 3.04 -17.83
CA LEU A 158 -0.19 2.54 -16.81
C LEU A 158 -0.55 1.12 -16.38
N LYS A 159 -1.82 0.84 -16.12
CA LYS A 159 -2.30 -0.49 -15.72
C LYS A 159 -1.94 -1.56 -16.76
N GLU A 160 -2.19 -1.29 -18.05
CA GLU A 160 -1.84 -2.22 -19.14
C GLU A 160 -0.32 -2.40 -19.29
N ALA A 161 0.48 -1.34 -19.12
CA ALA A 161 1.93 -1.45 -19.10
C ALA A 161 2.43 -2.34 -17.95
N LEU A 162 1.87 -2.16 -16.74
CA LEU A 162 2.22 -2.95 -15.56
C LEU A 162 1.74 -4.41 -15.65
N LYS A 163 0.62 -4.70 -16.32
CA LYS A 163 0.20 -6.07 -16.62
C LYS A 163 1.21 -6.80 -17.50
N LYS A 164 1.74 -6.10 -18.50
CA LYS A 164 2.75 -6.66 -19.45
C LYS A 164 4.15 -6.72 -18.85
N PHE A 165 4.38 -6.04 -17.74
CA PHE A 165 5.67 -6.07 -17.04
C PHE A 165 5.93 -7.47 -16.48
N LYS A 166 7.04 -8.09 -16.90
CA LYS A 166 7.42 -9.46 -16.50
C LYS A 166 8.21 -9.53 -15.20
N GLY A 167 8.61 -8.37 -14.66
CA GLY A 167 9.35 -8.27 -13.40
C GLY A 167 8.42 -8.32 -12.19
N THR A 168 9.02 -8.17 -11.03
CA THR A 168 8.32 -8.09 -9.74
C THR A 168 7.78 -6.68 -9.52
N LEU A 169 6.53 -6.56 -9.09
CA LEU A 169 5.86 -5.29 -8.81
C LEU A 169 5.45 -5.21 -7.34
N ILE A 170 5.83 -4.13 -6.68
CA ILE A 170 5.31 -3.74 -5.36
C ILE A 170 4.54 -2.44 -5.55
N LEU A 171 3.24 -2.47 -5.34
CA LEU A 171 2.33 -1.36 -5.59
C LEU A 171 1.69 -0.90 -4.29
N VAL A 172 2.02 0.30 -3.84
CA VAL A 172 1.27 1.00 -2.79
C VAL A 172 0.19 1.82 -3.47
N SER A 173 -1.06 1.50 -3.26
CA SER A 173 -2.17 2.27 -3.83
C SER A 173 -3.45 2.14 -3.02
N HIS A 174 -4.23 3.22 -2.97
CA HIS A 174 -5.59 3.27 -2.45
C HIS A 174 -6.65 3.09 -3.56
N ASP A 175 -6.25 3.14 -4.81
CA ASP A 175 -7.10 2.97 -5.98
C ASP A 175 -7.39 1.48 -6.22
N ARG A 176 -8.54 1.01 -5.73
CA ARG A 176 -8.93 -0.41 -5.82
C ARG A 176 -9.09 -0.89 -7.25
N ASP A 177 -9.68 -0.06 -8.10
CA ASP A 177 -9.93 -0.39 -9.51
C ASP A 177 -8.60 -0.53 -10.27
N PHE A 178 -7.61 0.26 -9.88
CA PHE A 178 -6.27 0.15 -10.43
C PHE A 178 -5.56 -1.14 -9.99
N VAL A 179 -5.64 -1.49 -8.70
CA VAL A 179 -5.01 -2.70 -8.13
C VAL A 179 -5.67 -3.99 -8.63
N GLN A 180 -7.00 -3.96 -8.85
CA GLN A 180 -7.79 -5.12 -9.28
C GLN A 180 -7.29 -5.70 -10.59
N GLY A 181 -7.05 -7.04 -10.60
CA GLY A 181 -6.54 -7.76 -11.77
C GLY A 181 -5.10 -7.41 -12.18
N LEU A 182 -4.36 -6.72 -11.29
CA LEU A 182 -2.94 -6.42 -11.44
C LEU A 182 -2.08 -7.16 -10.42
N CYS A 183 -2.53 -7.26 -9.17
CA CYS A 183 -1.80 -7.90 -8.09
C CYS A 183 -2.49 -9.19 -7.63
N GLU A 184 -1.70 -10.23 -7.34
CA GLU A 184 -2.14 -11.57 -6.94
C GLU A 184 -1.83 -11.86 -5.47
N LYS A 185 -1.15 -10.95 -4.79
CA LYS A 185 -0.76 -11.03 -3.39
C LYS A 185 -0.99 -9.67 -2.74
N VAL A 186 -1.59 -9.67 -1.56
CA VAL A 186 -1.85 -8.47 -0.79
C VAL A 186 -1.05 -8.49 0.51
N ILE A 187 -0.35 -7.41 0.80
CA ILE A 187 0.27 -7.19 2.10
C ILE A 187 -0.51 -6.09 2.81
N SER A 188 -1.19 -6.48 3.88
CA SER A 188 -2.07 -5.59 4.64
C SER A 188 -1.35 -5.00 5.83
N PHE A 189 -1.55 -3.69 6.03
CA PHE A 189 -1.01 -2.92 7.15
C PHE A 189 -2.16 -2.50 8.06
N LYS A 190 -2.19 -3.02 9.29
CA LYS A 190 -3.22 -2.71 10.28
C LYS A 190 -2.59 -2.68 11.67
N GLN A 191 -2.70 -1.55 12.39
CA GLN A 191 -2.24 -1.42 13.78
C GLN A 191 -0.80 -1.90 14.03
N ARG A 192 0.14 -1.55 13.12
CA ARG A 192 1.56 -1.96 13.10
C ARG A 192 1.81 -3.43 12.70
N GLU A 193 0.78 -4.25 12.61
CA GLU A 193 0.89 -5.59 12.06
C GLU A 193 0.91 -5.54 10.54
N VAL A 194 1.76 -6.36 9.96
CA VAL A 194 1.86 -6.56 8.52
C VAL A 194 1.55 -8.03 8.24
N LYS A 195 0.48 -8.28 7.48
CA LYS A 195 0.03 -9.63 7.15
C LYS A 195 -0.01 -9.84 5.65
N THR A 196 0.47 -11.00 5.22
CA THR A 196 0.39 -11.43 3.83
C THR A 196 -0.91 -12.19 3.60
N PHE A 197 -1.63 -11.83 2.54
CA PHE A 197 -2.81 -12.51 2.03
C PHE A 197 -2.53 -12.96 0.59
N LEU A 198 -2.68 -14.26 0.32
CA LEU A 198 -2.57 -14.84 -1.01
C LEU A 198 -3.91 -14.73 -1.72
N GLY A 199 -3.99 -13.91 -2.74
CA GLY A 199 -5.18 -13.60 -3.48
C GLY A 199 -5.20 -12.15 -3.95
N ASP A 200 -6.16 -11.82 -4.79
CA ASP A 200 -6.35 -10.46 -5.29
C ASP A 200 -7.00 -9.54 -4.24
N ILE A 201 -7.14 -8.27 -4.58
CA ILE A 201 -7.71 -7.26 -3.69
C ILE A 201 -9.19 -7.56 -3.34
N ASN A 202 -9.96 -8.18 -4.24
CA ASN A 202 -11.37 -8.48 -4.01
C ASN A 202 -11.51 -9.61 -2.98
N ALA A 203 -10.76 -10.69 -3.16
CA ALA A 203 -10.72 -11.80 -2.20
C ALA A 203 -10.27 -11.32 -0.79
N TYR A 204 -9.28 -10.43 -0.74
CA TYR A 204 -8.86 -9.80 0.52
C TYR A 204 -9.98 -8.99 1.18
N LEU A 205 -10.72 -8.18 0.41
CA LEU A 205 -11.81 -7.36 0.94
C LEU A 205 -13.00 -8.20 1.42
N GLU A 206 -13.30 -9.30 0.74
CA GLU A 206 -14.31 -10.26 1.18
C GLU A 206 -13.91 -10.92 2.50
N ASP A 207 -12.68 -11.41 2.63
CA ASP A 207 -12.15 -11.97 3.87
C ASP A 207 -12.25 -10.98 5.04
N GLN A 208 -11.90 -9.71 4.80
CA GLN A 208 -12.02 -8.65 5.82
C GLN A 208 -13.47 -8.40 6.24
N LYS A 209 -14.44 -8.45 5.32
CA LYS A 209 -15.88 -8.33 5.65
C LYS A 209 -16.34 -9.49 6.52
N PHE A 210 -16.01 -10.73 6.15
CA PHE A 210 -16.36 -11.93 6.94
C PHE A 210 -15.74 -11.90 8.34
N SER A 211 -14.49 -11.49 8.45
CA SER A 211 -13.80 -11.38 9.73
C SER A 211 -14.46 -10.31 10.63
N SER A 212 -14.84 -9.17 10.08
CA SER A 212 -15.54 -8.10 10.83
C SER A 212 -16.92 -8.54 11.30
N ILE A 213 -17.69 -9.26 10.49
CA ILE A 213 -19.01 -9.80 10.87
C ILE A 213 -18.86 -10.79 12.02
N LYS A 214 -17.90 -11.72 11.96
CA LYS A 214 -17.62 -12.68 13.03
C LYS A 214 -17.21 -12.00 14.35
N GLU A 215 -16.46 -10.91 14.30
CA GLU A 215 -16.12 -10.13 15.49
C GLU A 215 -17.34 -9.44 16.11
N LEU A 216 -18.25 -8.90 15.28
CA LEU A 216 -19.49 -8.31 15.75
C LEU A 216 -20.42 -9.35 16.40
N GLU A 217 -20.54 -10.53 15.81
CA GLU A 217 -21.34 -11.64 16.38
C GLU A 217 -20.76 -12.15 17.70
N LYS A 218 -19.43 -12.20 17.86
CA LYS A 218 -18.80 -12.54 19.14
C LYS A 218 -19.08 -11.50 20.20
N LYS A 219 -18.91 -10.21 19.88
CA LYS A 219 -19.19 -9.12 20.81
C LYS A 219 -20.64 -9.07 21.26
N SER A 220 -21.60 -9.32 20.37
CA SER A 220 -23.02 -9.40 20.71
C SER A 220 -23.34 -10.60 21.62
N LYS A 221 -22.72 -11.77 21.39
CA LYS A 221 -22.88 -12.95 22.27
C LYS A 221 -22.28 -12.73 23.66
N ASP A 222 -21.16 -12.02 23.77
CA ASP A 222 -20.52 -11.71 25.04
C ASP A 222 -21.28 -10.64 25.84
N GLN A 223 -21.95 -9.69 25.16
CA GLN A 223 -22.82 -8.70 25.79
C GLN A 223 -24.13 -9.31 26.34
N ILE A 224 -24.66 -10.33 25.68
CA ILE A 224 -25.87 -11.04 26.14
C ILE A 224 -25.59 -11.90 27.39
N LYS A 225 -24.34 -12.35 27.62
CA LYS A 225 -23.96 -13.13 28.79
C LYS A 225 -23.71 -12.31 30.06
N LYS A 226 -23.50 -11.00 29.98
CA LYS A 226 -23.20 -10.14 31.15
C LYS A 226 -24.42 -9.66 31.99
N PRO A 227 -25.64 -9.51 31.47
CA PRO A 227 -26.75 -8.91 32.28
C PRO A 227 -27.36 -9.83 33.35
N ILE A 228 -27.18 -11.15 33.26
CA ILE A 228 -27.90 -12.09 34.16
C ILE A 228 -27.21 -12.18 35.53
N LYS A 229 -25.90 -12.16 35.61
CA LYS A 229 -25.16 -12.25 36.88
C LYS A 229 -25.26 -11.01 37.76
N GLU A 230 -25.37 -9.81 37.19
CA GLU A 230 -25.52 -8.57 37.99
C GLU A 230 -26.93 -8.39 38.55
N LYS A 231 -27.95 -8.88 37.86
CA LYS A 231 -29.34 -8.80 38.39
C LYS A 231 -29.61 -9.81 39.51
N GLU A 232 -29.03 -11.00 39.43
CA GLU A 232 -29.16 -11.97 40.54
C GLU A 232 -28.43 -11.50 41.81
N ASN A 233 -27.21 -10.98 41.68
CA ASN A 233 -26.47 -10.43 42.82
C ASN A 233 -27.15 -9.20 43.45
N SER A 234 -27.85 -8.37 42.68
CA SER A 234 -28.59 -7.20 43.23
C SER A 234 -29.86 -7.62 43.94
N TYR A 235 -30.53 -8.65 43.47
CA TYR A 235 -31.76 -9.16 44.09
C TYR A 235 -31.49 -9.88 45.43
N GLU A 236 -30.41 -10.71 45.48
CA GLU A 236 -29.98 -11.36 46.72
C GLU A 236 -29.55 -10.34 47.77
N ARG A 237 -28.80 -9.31 47.41
CA ARG A 237 -28.38 -8.23 48.30
C ARG A 237 -29.53 -7.39 48.84
N GLN A 238 -30.57 -7.13 48.01
CA GLN A 238 -31.79 -6.45 48.48
C GLN A 238 -32.63 -7.32 49.43
N LYS A 239 -32.63 -8.64 49.24
CA LYS A 239 -33.34 -9.59 50.12
C LYS A 239 -32.65 -9.68 51.50
N GLU A 240 -31.34 -9.69 51.55
CA GLU A 240 -30.55 -9.65 52.79
C GLU A 240 -30.75 -8.34 53.56
N ILE A 241 -30.75 -7.19 52.88
CA ILE A 241 -30.99 -5.87 53.49
C ILE A 241 -32.38 -5.80 54.10
N ARG A 242 -33.44 -6.28 53.39
CA ARG A 242 -34.82 -6.35 53.95
C ARG A 242 -34.95 -7.27 55.13
N GLY A 243 -34.24 -8.44 55.10
CA GLY A 243 -34.22 -9.37 56.21
C GLY A 243 -33.53 -8.82 57.46
N ALA A 244 -32.47 -8.03 57.28
CA ALA A 244 -31.77 -7.33 58.37
C ALA A 244 -32.65 -6.20 58.98
N GLN A 245 -33.33 -5.41 58.15
CA GLN A 245 -34.23 -4.35 58.61
C GLN A 245 -35.42 -4.88 59.39
N GLN A 246 -36.00 -6.03 59.00
CA GLN A 246 -37.10 -6.68 59.77
C GLN A 246 -36.66 -7.27 61.13
N LYS A 247 -35.37 -7.67 61.24
CA LYS A 247 -34.82 -8.10 62.53
C LYS A 247 -34.58 -6.95 63.48
N ILE A 248 -34.16 -5.79 63.00
CA ILE A 248 -33.95 -4.58 63.79
C ILE A 248 -35.29 -4.03 64.35
N SER A 249 -36.35 -3.98 63.51
CA SER A 249 -37.67 -3.50 63.92
C SER A 249 -38.43 -4.42 64.89
N LYS A 250 -37.93 -5.60 65.19
CA LYS A 250 -38.48 -6.51 66.22
C LYS A 250 -37.75 -6.47 67.56
N LEU A 251 -36.67 -5.68 67.62
CA LEU A 251 -35.85 -5.51 68.83
C LEU A 251 -36.02 -4.12 69.47
N GLU A 252 -36.81 -3.24 68.83
CA GLU A 252 -37.38 -2.01 69.37
C GLU A 252 -38.84 -2.27 69.87
#